data_cd9351ef5f854cb34b497d970ba44ecd
#
_entry.id   cd9351ef5f854cb34b497d970ba44ecd
#
_cell.length_a   1.000
_cell.length_b   1.000
_cell.length_c   1.000
_cell.angle_alpha   90.00
_cell.angle_beta   90.00
_cell.angle_gamma   90.00
#
_symmetry.space_group_name_H-M   'P 1'
#
loop_
_entity.id
_entity.type
_entity.pdbx_description
1 polymer ?
#
loop_
_entity_poly.entity_id
_entity_poly.type
_entity_poly.pdbx_seq_one_letter_code
_entity_poly.pdbx_strand_id
1 'polypeptide(L)'
;MSDIATASQSFDKAAERSSASSVELSPPLRASVRFLLFSLILLGIVLAAAVDVLVGIVVLSAGLRAWRGFKAGPIKSGLIIISLLAVCAWAVPLGKALTPHLRAWCLLPFVPARHLSILVVALGILAAGYLLGVLLSAGHLRRHGRLGRKARLLGMGGGIVEGVLLSTMVFIALLAVETPARLGLSMIMDDNAAARGVYDRLILLRNVADSTAVGRKLAEFSKGQREVLEMGGSLAIISRYDGAIVNLKNNPFIAQLLADNTAIRRIAREIKHDRALRVAVTSGDLRAMLDSSTVARLMDDLKLAREVQRYRDELFSAVMVSVPFEYREEANAELAKLHGMPVKEFLVYASKRVAALEDQIKARARQEFSFPGQSDFTE
;
A
#
# COMPACT_ATOMS: atom_id res chain seq x y z
N MET A 1 -3.39 -27.05 -63.00
CA MET A 1 -2.62 -27.58 -61.85
C MET A 1 -1.24 -26.91 -61.66
N SER A 2 -0.80 -26.05 -62.57
CA SER A 2 0.51 -25.34 -62.50
C SER A 2 0.51 -24.14 -61.55
N ASP A 3 -0.64 -23.52 -61.31
CA ASP A 3 -0.71 -22.28 -60.53
C ASP A 3 -0.64 -22.46 -59.01
N ILE A 4 -0.95 -23.65 -58.49
CA ILE A 4 -0.86 -23.97 -57.07
C ILE A 4 0.59 -24.23 -56.62
N ALA A 5 1.41 -24.75 -57.49
CA ALA A 5 2.83 -25.01 -57.19
C ALA A 5 3.65 -23.70 -57.12
N THR A 6 3.32 -22.70 -57.94
CA THR A 6 3.97 -21.40 -57.93
C THR A 6 3.59 -20.55 -56.68
N ALA A 7 2.35 -20.66 -56.18
CA ALA A 7 1.92 -20.00 -54.96
C ALA A 7 2.59 -20.58 -53.68
N SER A 8 2.80 -21.89 -53.63
CA SER A 8 3.50 -22.56 -52.53
C SER A 8 4.98 -22.16 -52.44
N GLN A 9 5.68 -22.10 -53.58
CA GLN A 9 7.08 -21.65 -53.59
C GLN A 9 7.26 -20.17 -53.22
N SER A 10 6.27 -19.32 -53.52
CA SER A 10 6.32 -17.91 -53.10
C SER A 10 6.08 -17.74 -51.59
N PHE A 11 5.26 -18.60 -50.96
CA PHE A 11 5.04 -18.63 -49.53
C PHE A 11 6.27 -19.15 -48.78
N ASP A 12 6.92 -20.18 -49.23
CA ASP A 12 8.13 -20.71 -48.61
C ASP A 12 9.30 -19.72 -48.71
N LYS A 13 9.48 -19.04 -49.83
CA LYS A 13 10.47 -17.98 -49.98
C LYS A 13 10.16 -16.74 -49.12
N ALA A 14 8.89 -16.44 -48.86
CA ALA A 14 8.49 -15.38 -47.95
C ALA A 14 8.72 -15.77 -46.49
N ALA A 15 8.48 -17.02 -46.11
CA ALA A 15 8.78 -17.60 -44.80
C ALA A 15 10.31 -17.68 -44.55
N GLU A 16 11.10 -18.11 -45.50
CA GLU A 16 12.57 -18.09 -45.40
C GLU A 16 13.13 -16.67 -45.31
N ARG A 17 12.61 -15.68 -46.05
CA ARG A 17 12.99 -14.29 -45.92
C ARG A 17 12.56 -13.70 -44.57
N SER A 18 11.46 -14.16 -43.99
CA SER A 18 11.00 -13.80 -42.65
C SER A 18 11.87 -14.35 -41.52
N SER A 19 12.36 -15.60 -41.70
CA SER A 19 13.25 -16.24 -40.70
C SER A 19 14.72 -15.76 -40.83
N ALA A 20 15.17 -15.40 -42.02
CA ALA A 20 16.52 -14.84 -42.24
C ALA A 20 16.69 -13.40 -41.85
N SER A 21 15.60 -12.69 -41.54
CA SER A 21 15.63 -11.30 -41.10
C SER A 21 15.66 -11.11 -39.58
N SER A 22 16.29 -12.03 -38.84
CA SER A 22 16.75 -11.71 -37.48
C SER A 22 17.73 -10.53 -37.61
N VAL A 23 17.27 -9.34 -37.25
CA VAL A 23 18.07 -8.13 -37.36
C VAL A 23 19.35 -8.32 -36.57
N GLU A 24 20.43 -8.66 -37.27
CA GLU A 24 21.74 -8.61 -36.67
C GLU A 24 22.07 -7.17 -36.34
N LEU A 25 21.89 -6.80 -35.03
CA LEU A 25 22.56 -5.63 -34.50
C LEU A 25 24.05 -5.72 -34.86
N SER A 26 24.63 -4.61 -35.27
CA SER A 26 26.08 -4.58 -35.45
C SER A 26 26.74 -5.13 -34.18
N PRO A 27 27.71 -6.01 -34.26
CA PRO A 27 28.32 -6.69 -33.12
C PRO A 27 28.68 -5.76 -31.96
N PRO A 28 29.23 -4.54 -32.18
CA PRO A 28 29.53 -3.61 -31.09
C PRO A 28 28.30 -3.07 -30.37
N LEU A 29 27.17 -2.90 -31.06
CA LEU A 29 25.94 -2.39 -30.44
C LEU A 29 25.25 -3.44 -29.56
N ARG A 30 25.32 -4.71 -29.95
CA ARG A 30 24.83 -5.83 -29.10
C ARG A 30 25.66 -5.97 -27.84
N ALA A 31 26.98 -5.85 -27.96
CA ALA A 31 27.90 -5.90 -26.82
C ALA A 31 27.64 -4.72 -25.85
N SER A 32 27.50 -3.48 -26.36
CA SER A 32 27.23 -2.31 -25.54
C SER A 32 25.90 -2.37 -24.78
N VAL A 33 24.83 -2.85 -25.44
CA VAL A 33 23.52 -2.96 -24.77
C VAL A 33 23.51 -4.10 -23.73
N ARG A 34 24.17 -5.22 -24.02
CA ARG A 34 24.34 -6.32 -23.05
C ARG A 34 25.17 -5.88 -21.86
N PHE A 35 26.25 -5.15 -22.10
CA PHE A 35 27.09 -4.60 -21.04
C PHE A 35 26.32 -3.60 -20.15
N LEU A 36 25.58 -2.69 -20.77
CA LEU A 36 24.75 -1.72 -20.03
C LEU A 36 23.67 -2.41 -19.19
N LEU A 37 23.03 -3.45 -19.73
CA LEU A 37 22.05 -4.24 -18.99
C LEU A 37 22.68 -4.99 -17.81
N PHE A 38 23.83 -5.63 -18.05
CA PHE A 38 24.57 -6.32 -17.00
C PHE A 38 25.02 -5.36 -15.91
N SER A 39 25.50 -4.16 -16.29
CA SER A 39 25.86 -3.10 -15.35
C SER A 39 24.67 -2.60 -14.53
N LEU A 40 23.48 -2.46 -15.14
CA LEU A 40 22.26 -2.07 -14.42
C LEU A 40 21.80 -3.16 -13.45
N ILE A 41 21.88 -4.43 -13.84
CA ILE A 41 21.53 -5.55 -12.95
C ILE A 41 22.52 -5.61 -11.79
N LEU A 42 23.82 -5.52 -12.07
CA LEU A 42 24.86 -5.52 -11.04
C LEU A 42 24.70 -4.33 -10.09
N LEU A 43 24.46 -3.13 -10.65
CA LEU A 43 24.17 -1.93 -9.85
C LEU A 43 22.92 -2.12 -8.98
N GLY A 44 21.86 -2.71 -9.50
CA GLY A 44 20.65 -3.02 -8.72
C GLY A 44 20.93 -3.97 -7.56
N ILE A 45 21.74 -5.01 -7.78
CA ILE A 45 22.16 -5.95 -6.73
C ILE A 45 23.03 -5.24 -5.68
N VAL A 46 24.01 -4.44 -6.10
CA VAL A 46 24.89 -3.68 -5.19
C VAL A 46 24.09 -2.67 -4.37
N LEU A 47 23.18 -1.93 -4.99
CA LEU A 47 22.31 -0.98 -4.28
C LEU A 47 21.38 -1.68 -3.31
N ALA A 48 20.82 -2.84 -3.68
CA ALA A 48 19.99 -3.63 -2.79
C ALA A 48 20.74 -4.12 -1.56
N ALA A 49 22.00 -4.52 -1.75
CA ALA A 49 22.85 -5.05 -0.68
C ALA A 49 23.47 -3.96 0.21
N ALA A 50 23.85 -2.82 -0.38
CA ALA A 50 24.68 -1.81 0.30
C ALA A 50 23.93 -0.56 0.75
N VAL A 51 22.80 -0.20 0.11
CA VAL A 51 22.11 1.08 0.35
C VAL A 51 20.67 0.88 0.75
N ASP A 52 19.85 0.30 -0.14
CA ASP A 52 18.40 0.16 0.05
C ASP A 52 17.86 -0.93 -0.86
N VAL A 53 17.26 -1.95 -0.27
CA VAL A 53 16.67 -3.10 -1.00
C VAL A 53 15.61 -2.64 -2.02
N LEU A 54 14.80 -1.63 -1.67
CA LEU A 54 13.75 -1.14 -2.56
C LEU A 54 14.33 -0.39 -3.76
N VAL A 55 15.37 0.42 -3.55
CA VAL A 55 16.10 1.07 -4.65
C VAL A 55 16.67 0.01 -5.58
N GLY A 56 17.26 -1.05 -5.03
CA GLY A 56 17.77 -2.18 -5.81
C GLY A 56 16.69 -2.85 -6.67
N ILE A 57 15.51 -3.11 -6.11
CA ILE A 57 14.37 -3.69 -6.83
C ILE A 57 13.89 -2.76 -7.94
N VAL A 58 13.79 -1.45 -7.69
CA VAL A 58 13.39 -0.46 -8.70
C VAL A 58 14.40 -0.41 -9.84
N VAL A 59 15.70 -0.35 -9.55
CA VAL A 59 16.77 -0.32 -10.57
C VAL A 59 16.78 -1.62 -11.38
N LEU A 60 16.64 -2.76 -10.73
CA LEU A 60 16.55 -4.06 -11.41
C LEU A 60 15.32 -4.13 -12.33
N SER A 61 14.16 -3.71 -11.85
CA SER A 61 12.92 -3.63 -12.63
C SER A 61 13.09 -2.71 -13.83
N ALA A 62 13.65 -1.52 -13.63
CA ALA A 62 13.95 -0.57 -14.69
C ALA A 62 14.89 -1.16 -15.76
N GLY A 63 15.96 -1.84 -15.35
CA GLY A 63 16.90 -2.51 -16.26
C GLY A 63 16.24 -3.61 -17.11
N LEU A 64 15.45 -4.49 -16.48
CA LEU A 64 14.73 -5.55 -17.18
C LEU A 64 13.69 -4.99 -18.17
N ARG A 65 12.99 -3.93 -17.77
CA ARG A 65 12.00 -3.25 -18.63
C ARG A 65 12.67 -2.45 -19.75
N ALA A 66 13.81 -1.82 -19.49
CA ALA A 66 14.63 -1.16 -20.52
C ALA A 66 15.01 -2.13 -21.64
N TRP A 67 15.46 -3.33 -21.27
CA TRP A 67 15.79 -4.39 -22.23
C TRP A 67 14.59 -4.83 -23.08
N ARG A 68 13.44 -5.04 -22.42
CA ARG A 68 12.19 -5.39 -23.13
C ARG A 68 11.74 -4.26 -24.04
N GLY A 69 11.80 -3.00 -23.58
CA GLY A 69 11.45 -1.82 -24.36
C GLY A 69 12.37 -1.63 -25.58
N PHE A 70 13.67 -1.89 -25.42
CA PHE A 70 14.62 -1.87 -26.54
C PHE A 70 14.26 -2.88 -27.66
N LYS A 71 13.78 -4.08 -27.28
CA LYS A 71 13.34 -5.09 -28.23
C LYS A 71 11.97 -4.80 -28.85
N ALA A 72 11.03 -4.36 -28.03
CA ALA A 72 9.63 -4.19 -28.42
C ALA A 72 9.32 -2.81 -29.04
N GLY A 73 10.18 -1.82 -28.82
CA GLY A 73 10.01 -0.45 -29.32
C GLY A 73 9.11 0.42 -28.44
N PRO A 74 8.93 1.71 -28.82
CA PRO A 74 8.29 2.73 -27.98
C PRO A 74 6.77 2.56 -27.86
N ILE A 75 6.12 1.93 -28.84
CA ILE A 75 4.64 1.78 -28.86
C ILE A 75 4.19 0.95 -27.66
N LYS A 76 4.83 -0.17 -27.40
CA LYS A 76 4.48 -1.06 -26.30
C LYS A 76 4.71 -0.39 -24.94
N SER A 77 5.90 0.19 -24.73
CA SER A 77 6.22 0.89 -23.48
C SER A 77 5.32 2.11 -23.25
N GLY A 78 5.02 2.86 -24.31
CA GLY A 78 4.11 4.01 -24.25
C GLY A 78 2.70 3.61 -23.81
N LEU A 79 2.15 2.53 -24.36
CA LEU A 79 0.83 2.03 -23.97
C LEU A 79 0.79 1.51 -22.52
N ILE A 80 1.86 0.88 -22.04
CA ILE A 80 1.93 0.46 -20.65
C ILE A 80 1.99 1.67 -19.72
N ILE A 81 2.75 2.72 -20.07
CA ILE A 81 2.79 3.97 -19.29
C ILE A 81 1.39 4.62 -19.27
N ILE A 82 0.70 4.69 -20.41
CA ILE A 82 -0.68 5.20 -20.47
C ILE A 82 -1.60 4.36 -19.58
N SER A 83 -1.45 3.04 -19.59
CA SER A 83 -2.23 2.13 -18.72
C SER A 83 -1.93 2.35 -17.24
N LEU A 84 -0.68 2.62 -16.86
CA LEU A 84 -0.31 2.97 -15.49
C LEU A 84 -0.97 4.28 -15.05
N LEU A 85 -1.01 5.29 -15.92
CA LEU A 85 -1.74 6.53 -15.66
C LEU A 85 -3.25 6.30 -15.55
N ALA A 86 -3.80 5.42 -16.41
CA ALA A 86 -5.20 5.03 -16.34
C ALA A 86 -5.52 4.28 -15.04
N VAL A 87 -4.63 3.44 -14.52
CA VAL A 87 -4.77 2.82 -13.19
C VAL A 87 -4.85 3.88 -12.10
N CYS A 88 -3.98 4.90 -12.11
CA CYS A 88 -4.03 5.99 -11.13
C CYS A 88 -5.37 6.72 -11.16
N ALA A 89 -5.95 6.94 -12.34
CA ALA A 89 -7.19 7.68 -12.48
C ALA A 89 -8.44 6.83 -12.20
N TRP A 90 -8.46 5.56 -12.62
CA TRP A 90 -9.67 4.76 -12.74
C TRP A 90 -9.74 3.56 -11.81
N ALA A 91 -8.61 3.05 -11.26
CA ALA A 91 -8.65 1.85 -10.44
C ALA A 91 -9.50 2.00 -9.18
N VAL A 92 -9.44 3.17 -8.52
CA VAL A 92 -10.24 3.42 -7.30
C VAL A 92 -11.74 3.54 -7.60
N PRO A 93 -12.22 4.39 -8.52
CA PRO A 93 -13.65 4.52 -8.79
C PRO A 93 -14.26 3.21 -9.34
N LEU A 94 -13.59 2.53 -10.28
CA LEU A 94 -14.08 1.26 -10.81
C LEU A 94 -13.98 0.13 -9.79
N GLY A 95 -12.93 0.11 -8.95
CA GLY A 95 -12.80 -0.85 -7.87
C GLY A 95 -13.92 -0.71 -6.84
N LYS A 96 -14.32 0.54 -6.49
CA LYS A 96 -15.50 0.77 -5.63
C LYS A 96 -16.78 0.20 -6.23
N ALA A 97 -16.99 0.37 -7.54
CA ALA A 97 -18.16 -0.19 -8.24
C ALA A 97 -18.14 -1.73 -8.27
N LEU A 98 -16.95 -2.35 -8.36
CA LEU A 98 -16.80 -3.81 -8.37
C LEU A 98 -16.89 -4.45 -6.98
N THR A 99 -16.70 -3.68 -5.91
CA THR A 99 -16.66 -4.18 -4.52
C THR A 99 -17.87 -5.05 -4.13
N PRO A 100 -19.14 -4.67 -4.39
CA PRO A 100 -20.30 -5.49 -4.00
C PRO A 100 -20.29 -6.86 -4.68
N HIS A 101 -19.86 -6.95 -5.93
CA HIS A 101 -19.78 -8.21 -6.67
C HIS A 101 -18.69 -9.14 -6.11
N LEU A 102 -17.49 -8.59 -5.88
CA LEU A 102 -16.39 -9.37 -5.30
C LEU A 102 -16.68 -9.82 -3.86
N ARG A 103 -17.36 -8.99 -3.08
CA ARG A 103 -17.83 -9.36 -1.74
C ARG A 103 -18.77 -10.56 -1.79
N ALA A 104 -19.74 -10.54 -2.70
CA ALA A 104 -20.68 -11.65 -2.88
C ALA A 104 -19.99 -12.95 -3.32
N TRP A 105 -18.96 -12.86 -4.17
CA TRP A 105 -18.25 -14.04 -4.67
C TRP A 105 -17.25 -14.63 -3.66
N CYS A 106 -16.50 -13.76 -2.97
CA CYS A 106 -15.39 -14.20 -2.11
C CYS A 106 -15.77 -14.28 -0.63
N LEU A 107 -16.99 -13.87 -0.23
CA LEU A 107 -17.47 -13.81 1.17
C LEU A 107 -16.52 -13.01 2.10
N LEU A 108 -15.82 -12.02 1.53
CA LEU A 108 -14.89 -11.17 2.26
C LEU A 108 -15.62 -10.01 2.95
N PRO A 109 -15.13 -9.52 4.11
CA PRO A 109 -15.55 -8.26 4.70
C PRO A 109 -15.36 -7.10 3.71
N PHE A 110 -16.16 -6.01 3.88
CA PHE A 110 -16.21 -4.90 2.92
C PHE A 110 -14.86 -4.25 2.63
N VAL A 111 -14.06 -3.99 3.69
CA VAL A 111 -12.76 -3.31 3.54
C VAL A 111 -11.76 -4.15 2.74
N PRO A 112 -11.49 -5.43 3.07
CA PRO A 112 -10.63 -6.28 2.24
C PRO A 112 -11.16 -6.49 0.82
N ALA A 113 -12.49 -6.70 0.64
CA ALA A 113 -13.10 -6.87 -0.68
C ALA A 113 -12.87 -5.64 -1.56
N ARG A 114 -12.94 -4.44 -0.99
CA ARG A 114 -12.67 -3.19 -1.68
C ARG A 114 -11.23 -3.09 -2.17
N HIS A 115 -10.24 -3.39 -1.32
CA HIS A 115 -8.84 -3.36 -1.73
C HIS A 115 -8.54 -4.40 -2.81
N LEU A 116 -9.12 -5.60 -2.68
CA LEU A 116 -9.03 -6.63 -3.71
C LEU A 116 -9.67 -6.18 -5.03
N SER A 117 -10.84 -5.51 -4.98
CA SER A 117 -11.50 -4.99 -6.17
C SER A 117 -10.65 -3.95 -6.89
N ILE A 118 -10.04 -3.03 -6.17
CA ILE A 118 -9.12 -2.02 -6.74
C ILE A 118 -7.92 -2.72 -7.40
N LEU A 119 -7.35 -3.73 -6.75
CA LEU A 119 -6.23 -4.51 -7.30
C LEU A 119 -6.64 -5.26 -8.59
N VAL A 120 -7.79 -5.93 -8.59
CA VAL A 120 -8.31 -6.65 -9.76
C VAL A 120 -8.52 -5.69 -10.95
N VAL A 121 -9.13 -4.53 -10.71
CA VAL A 121 -9.32 -3.50 -11.75
C VAL A 121 -7.96 -2.99 -12.26
N ALA A 122 -7.03 -2.69 -11.36
CA ALA A 122 -5.69 -2.23 -11.75
C ALA A 122 -4.97 -3.27 -12.63
N LEU A 123 -5.00 -4.55 -12.25
CA LEU A 123 -4.43 -5.65 -13.05
C LEU A 123 -5.15 -5.80 -14.39
N GLY A 124 -6.48 -5.65 -14.43
CA GLY A 124 -7.28 -5.68 -15.66
C GLY A 124 -6.87 -4.58 -16.65
N ILE A 125 -6.74 -3.33 -16.18
CA ILE A 125 -6.30 -2.19 -16.99
C ILE A 125 -4.87 -2.44 -17.52
N LEU A 126 -3.96 -2.90 -16.67
CA LEU A 126 -2.58 -3.21 -17.07
C LEU A 126 -2.52 -4.35 -18.09
N ALA A 127 -3.30 -5.41 -17.89
CA ALA A 127 -3.38 -6.54 -18.82
C ALA A 127 -3.93 -6.10 -20.18
N ALA A 128 -5.00 -5.31 -20.20
CA ALA A 128 -5.58 -4.75 -21.43
C ALA A 128 -4.56 -3.88 -22.18
N GLY A 129 -3.87 -2.98 -21.48
CA GLY A 129 -2.83 -2.14 -22.07
C GLY A 129 -1.64 -2.93 -22.58
N TYR A 130 -1.23 -3.99 -21.86
CA TYR A 130 -0.18 -4.89 -22.31
C TYR A 130 -0.57 -5.64 -23.61
N LEU A 131 -1.78 -6.21 -23.63
CA LEU A 131 -2.30 -6.93 -24.83
C LEU A 131 -2.41 -5.99 -26.02
N LEU A 132 -2.98 -4.80 -25.81
CA LEU A 132 -3.07 -3.78 -26.86
C LEU A 132 -1.67 -3.37 -27.36
N GLY A 133 -0.72 -3.20 -26.45
CA GLY A 133 0.68 -2.91 -26.79
C GLY A 133 1.34 -4.00 -27.61
N VAL A 134 1.08 -5.27 -27.32
CA VAL A 134 1.57 -6.39 -28.10
C VAL A 134 0.95 -6.41 -29.50
N LEU A 135 -0.38 -6.25 -29.59
CA LEU A 135 -1.09 -6.25 -30.88
C LEU A 135 -0.64 -5.12 -31.79
N LEU A 136 -0.56 -3.89 -31.28
CA LEU A 136 -0.15 -2.73 -32.08
C LEU A 136 1.33 -2.78 -32.45
N SER A 137 2.21 -3.24 -31.56
CA SER A 137 3.63 -3.41 -31.90
C SER A 137 3.86 -4.48 -32.95
N ALA A 138 3.12 -5.61 -32.90
CA ALA A 138 3.16 -6.64 -33.92
C ALA A 138 2.65 -6.15 -35.27
N GLY A 139 1.54 -5.40 -35.28
CA GLY A 139 0.99 -4.76 -36.49
C GLY A 139 1.95 -3.75 -37.12
N HIS A 140 2.61 -2.93 -36.30
CA HIS A 140 3.61 -1.96 -36.76
C HIS A 140 4.85 -2.66 -37.37
N LEU A 141 5.36 -3.71 -36.72
CA LEU A 141 6.49 -4.50 -37.23
C LEU A 141 6.16 -5.19 -38.57
N ARG A 142 4.94 -5.71 -38.73
CA ARG A 142 4.49 -6.31 -39.99
C ARG A 142 4.45 -5.28 -41.14
N ARG A 143 4.05 -4.03 -40.87
CA ARG A 143 3.96 -2.99 -41.89
C ARG A 143 5.31 -2.35 -42.26
N HIS A 144 6.22 -2.17 -41.30
CA HIS A 144 7.46 -1.40 -41.48
C HIS A 144 8.74 -2.26 -41.43
N GLY A 145 8.64 -3.55 -41.23
CA GLY A 145 9.70 -4.53 -41.27
C GLY A 145 10.72 -4.45 -40.14
N ARG A 146 11.29 -3.29 -39.84
CA ARG A 146 12.36 -3.14 -38.85
C ARG A 146 12.21 -1.89 -37.99
N LEU A 147 12.45 -2.00 -36.70
CA LEU A 147 12.57 -0.86 -35.80
C LEU A 147 13.91 -0.15 -36.04
N GLY A 148 13.86 1.12 -36.40
CA GLY A 148 15.03 1.97 -36.52
C GLY A 148 15.77 2.13 -35.18
N ARG A 149 17.06 2.52 -35.21
CA ARG A 149 17.89 2.73 -33.99
C ARG A 149 17.25 3.71 -33.02
N LYS A 150 16.70 4.82 -33.51
CA LYS A 150 16.02 5.83 -32.68
C LYS A 150 14.80 5.26 -31.95
N ALA A 151 13.96 4.48 -32.65
CA ALA A 151 12.80 3.84 -32.04
C ALA A 151 13.18 2.83 -30.93
N ARG A 152 14.27 2.09 -31.07
CA ARG A 152 14.77 1.18 -30.04
C ARG A 152 15.27 1.91 -28.80
N LEU A 153 15.99 3.01 -28.98
CA LEU A 153 16.46 3.86 -27.87
C LEU A 153 15.30 4.50 -27.13
N LEU A 154 14.29 5.01 -27.85
CA LEU A 154 13.05 5.53 -27.24
C LEU A 154 12.30 4.42 -26.49
N GLY A 155 12.23 3.21 -27.04
CA GLY A 155 11.64 2.06 -26.36
C GLY A 155 12.39 1.67 -25.07
N MET A 156 13.73 1.78 -25.08
CA MET A 156 14.56 1.57 -23.88
C MET A 156 14.28 2.61 -22.81
N GLY A 157 14.24 3.91 -23.18
CA GLY A 157 13.89 4.98 -22.25
C GLY A 157 12.48 4.81 -21.67
N GLY A 158 11.49 4.52 -22.52
CA GLY A 158 10.14 4.19 -22.09
C GLY A 158 10.08 2.98 -21.16
N GLY A 159 10.89 1.96 -21.42
CA GLY A 159 11.01 0.78 -20.54
C GLY A 159 11.57 1.10 -19.16
N ILE A 160 12.54 2.03 -19.05
CA ILE A 160 13.04 2.51 -17.75
C ILE A 160 11.91 3.16 -16.96
N VAL A 161 11.21 4.11 -17.58
CA VAL A 161 10.08 4.82 -16.93
C VAL A 161 8.98 3.83 -16.53
N GLU A 162 8.63 2.90 -17.41
CA GLU A 162 7.68 1.81 -17.13
C GLU A 162 8.12 0.99 -15.91
N GLY A 163 9.39 0.59 -15.83
CA GLY A 163 9.93 -0.22 -14.73
C GLY A 163 9.88 0.51 -13.39
N VAL A 164 10.25 1.78 -13.37
CA VAL A 164 10.18 2.62 -12.16
C VAL A 164 8.73 2.79 -11.70
N LEU A 165 7.84 3.20 -12.60
CA LEU A 165 6.43 3.42 -12.25
C LEU A 165 5.75 2.13 -11.79
N LEU A 166 5.96 1.03 -12.50
CA LEU A 166 5.33 -0.26 -12.14
C LEU A 166 5.80 -0.76 -10.78
N SER A 167 7.10 -0.77 -10.51
CA SER A 167 7.62 -1.22 -9.21
C SER A 167 7.14 -0.33 -8.06
N THR A 168 7.09 0.98 -8.26
CA THR A 168 6.55 1.93 -7.28
C THR A 168 5.06 1.68 -7.02
N MET A 169 4.26 1.50 -8.07
CA MET A 169 2.82 1.22 -7.93
C MET A 169 2.54 -0.12 -7.25
N VAL A 170 3.29 -1.17 -7.63
CA VAL A 170 3.16 -2.49 -6.97
C VAL A 170 3.47 -2.36 -5.48
N PHE A 171 4.53 -1.63 -5.13
CA PHE A 171 4.91 -1.45 -3.73
C PHE A 171 3.86 -0.66 -2.94
N ILE A 172 3.34 0.44 -3.50
CA ILE A 172 2.23 1.20 -2.88
C ILE A 172 0.98 0.32 -2.71
N ALA A 173 0.64 -0.49 -3.72
CA ALA A 173 -0.50 -1.40 -3.64
C ALA A 173 -0.32 -2.46 -2.55
N LEU A 174 0.88 -3.03 -2.40
CA LEU A 174 1.19 -3.98 -1.35
C LEU A 174 1.07 -3.35 0.04
N LEU A 175 1.58 -2.12 0.22
CA LEU A 175 1.46 -1.38 1.48
C LEU A 175 0.00 -1.01 1.79
N ALA A 176 -0.80 -0.67 0.78
CA ALA A 176 -2.22 -0.35 0.98
C ALA A 176 -3.05 -1.58 1.40
N VAL A 177 -2.68 -2.77 0.92
CA VAL A 177 -3.35 -4.04 1.26
C VAL A 177 -2.82 -4.63 2.58
N GLU A 178 -1.58 -4.32 2.97
CA GLU A 178 -0.91 -4.90 4.14
C GLU A 178 -1.78 -4.78 5.40
N THR A 179 -2.21 -3.59 5.76
CA THR A 179 -2.92 -3.35 7.01
C THR A 179 -4.29 -4.06 7.09
N PRO A 180 -5.21 -3.92 6.09
CA PRO A 180 -6.47 -4.64 6.15
C PRO A 180 -6.31 -6.16 6.08
N ALA A 181 -5.29 -6.67 5.35
CA ALA A 181 -5.01 -8.09 5.30
C ALA A 181 -4.45 -8.58 6.65
N ARG A 182 -3.53 -7.86 7.26
CA ARG A 182 -2.96 -8.19 8.57
C ARG A 182 -4.03 -8.21 9.66
N LEU A 183 -4.90 -7.21 9.69
CA LEU A 183 -6.04 -7.16 10.62
C LEU A 183 -6.98 -8.37 10.44
N GLY A 184 -7.31 -8.72 9.19
CA GLY A 184 -8.14 -9.89 8.91
C GLY A 184 -7.46 -11.21 9.32
N LEU A 185 -6.15 -11.34 9.08
CA LEU A 185 -5.38 -12.54 9.41
C LEU A 185 -5.14 -12.67 10.91
N SER A 186 -5.00 -11.57 11.64
CA SER A 186 -4.80 -11.61 13.10
C SER A 186 -5.92 -12.32 13.87
N MET A 187 -7.10 -12.40 13.26
CA MET A 187 -8.27 -13.08 13.85
C MET A 187 -8.23 -14.62 13.70
N ILE A 188 -7.49 -15.14 12.70
CA ILE A 188 -7.52 -16.55 12.32
C ILE A 188 -6.15 -17.21 12.36
N MET A 189 -5.09 -16.46 12.62
CA MET A 189 -3.72 -16.97 12.54
C MET A 189 -3.35 -17.95 13.67
N ASP A 190 -4.03 -17.87 14.81
CA ASP A 190 -3.74 -18.75 15.94
C ASP A 190 -4.12 -20.22 15.61
N ASP A 191 -5.20 -20.41 14.83
CA ASP A 191 -5.70 -21.73 14.45
C ASP A 191 -5.26 -22.18 13.05
N ASN A 192 -4.61 -21.30 12.28
CA ASN A 192 -4.26 -21.56 10.88
C ASN A 192 -2.80 -21.21 10.55
N ALA A 193 -1.97 -22.25 10.38
CA ALA A 193 -0.55 -22.10 10.06
C ALA A 193 -0.29 -21.36 8.72
N ALA A 194 -1.16 -21.55 7.72
CA ALA A 194 -1.03 -20.83 6.45
C ALA A 194 -1.32 -19.34 6.63
N ALA A 195 -2.35 -18.98 7.42
CA ALA A 195 -2.66 -17.59 7.75
C ALA A 195 -1.50 -16.93 8.51
N ARG A 196 -0.90 -17.64 9.46
CA ARG A 196 0.30 -17.18 10.19
C ARG A 196 1.46 -16.90 9.24
N GLY A 197 1.77 -17.81 8.30
CA GLY A 197 2.84 -17.61 7.34
C GLY A 197 2.63 -16.41 6.42
N VAL A 198 1.38 -16.10 6.04
CA VAL A 198 1.07 -14.88 5.27
C VAL A 198 1.20 -13.64 6.15
N TYR A 199 0.71 -13.69 7.38
CA TYR A 199 0.82 -12.61 8.36
C TYR A 199 2.28 -12.21 8.59
N ASP A 200 3.18 -13.18 8.81
CA ASP A 200 4.62 -12.93 9.02
C ASP A 200 5.27 -12.25 7.80
N ARG A 201 4.86 -12.65 6.59
CA ARG A 201 5.34 -11.99 5.35
C ARG A 201 4.85 -10.56 5.21
N LEU A 202 3.64 -10.26 5.65
CA LEU A 202 3.13 -8.88 5.67
C LEU A 202 3.88 -8.00 6.66
N ILE A 203 4.22 -8.55 7.84
CA ILE A 203 5.09 -7.86 8.81
C ILE A 203 6.48 -7.61 8.21
N LEU A 204 7.07 -8.62 7.57
CA LEU A 204 8.37 -8.45 6.91
C LEU A 204 8.33 -7.35 5.85
N LEU A 205 7.28 -7.31 5.00
CA LEU A 205 7.08 -6.24 4.01
C LEU A 205 7.04 -4.86 4.68
N ARG A 206 6.31 -4.75 5.78
CA ARG A 206 6.23 -3.51 6.56
C ARG A 206 7.58 -3.10 7.14
N ASN A 207 8.30 -4.03 7.76
CA ASN A 207 9.61 -3.76 8.34
C ASN A 207 10.61 -3.30 7.27
N VAL A 208 10.59 -3.89 6.08
CA VAL A 208 11.38 -3.43 4.93
C VAL A 208 10.98 -2.01 4.52
N ALA A 209 9.68 -1.71 4.47
CA ALA A 209 9.22 -0.35 4.16
C ALA A 209 9.67 0.67 5.20
N ASP A 210 9.54 0.35 6.49
CA ASP A 210 9.86 1.27 7.58
C ASP A 210 11.40 1.43 7.77
N SER A 211 12.22 0.43 7.38
CA SER A 211 13.68 0.47 7.49
C SER A 211 14.35 1.27 6.37
N THR A 212 13.72 1.39 5.20
CA THR A 212 14.30 2.02 4.02
C THR A 212 13.83 3.47 3.84
N ALA A 213 14.68 4.34 3.29
CA ALA A 213 14.33 5.75 3.07
C ALA A 213 13.21 5.91 2.02
N VAL A 214 13.29 5.14 0.93
CA VAL A 214 12.29 5.13 -0.14
C VAL A 214 10.98 4.50 0.36
N GLY A 215 11.09 3.39 1.09
CA GLY A 215 9.93 2.70 1.65
C GLY A 215 9.12 3.57 2.60
N ARG A 216 9.77 4.32 3.50
CA ARG A 216 9.08 5.28 4.39
C ARG A 216 8.31 6.33 3.60
N LYS A 217 8.89 6.91 2.55
CA LYS A 217 8.18 7.87 1.69
C LYS A 217 6.99 7.26 0.95
N LEU A 218 7.14 6.03 0.45
CA LEU A 218 6.05 5.31 -0.20
C LEU A 218 4.95 4.90 0.80
N ALA A 219 5.33 4.51 2.02
CA ALA A 219 4.40 4.21 3.09
C ALA A 219 3.54 5.41 3.53
N GLU A 220 4.03 6.66 3.33
CA GLU A 220 3.25 7.87 3.62
C GLU A 220 1.94 7.93 2.84
N PHE A 221 1.87 7.37 1.63
CA PHE A 221 0.63 7.32 0.83
C PHE A 221 -0.48 6.46 1.46
N SER A 222 -0.11 5.40 2.21
CA SER A 222 -1.06 4.51 2.90
C SER A 222 -1.16 4.78 4.40
N LYS A 223 -0.28 5.66 4.93
CA LYS A 223 -0.13 5.88 6.38
C LYS A 223 -1.43 6.29 7.07
N GLY A 224 -2.16 7.24 6.51
CA GLY A 224 -3.40 7.71 7.10
C GLY A 224 -4.48 6.63 7.16
N GLN A 225 -4.63 5.82 6.11
CA GLN A 225 -5.57 4.69 6.11
C GLN A 225 -5.18 3.63 7.13
N ARG A 226 -3.89 3.34 7.23
CA ARG A 226 -3.33 2.41 8.21
C ARG A 226 -3.66 2.86 9.63
N GLU A 227 -3.42 4.11 9.95
CA GLU A 227 -3.64 4.65 11.29
C GLU A 227 -5.11 4.67 11.70
N VAL A 228 -6.01 4.97 10.77
CA VAL A 228 -7.46 4.88 11.01
C VAL A 228 -7.88 3.44 11.31
N LEU A 229 -7.37 2.46 10.56
CA LEU A 229 -7.67 1.04 10.77
C LEU A 229 -7.06 0.50 12.07
N GLU A 230 -5.80 0.82 12.35
CA GLU A 230 -5.12 0.39 13.58
C GLU A 230 -5.80 0.99 14.82
N MET A 231 -6.19 2.26 14.76
CA MET A 231 -6.95 2.90 15.85
C MET A 231 -8.34 2.27 16.03
N GLY A 232 -9.07 2.05 14.93
CA GLY A 232 -10.36 1.37 14.99
C GLY A 232 -10.24 -0.06 15.54
N GLY A 233 -9.23 -0.80 15.12
CA GLY A 233 -8.92 -2.13 15.65
C GLY A 233 -8.56 -2.11 17.14
N SER A 234 -7.76 -1.13 17.57
CA SER A 234 -7.41 -0.95 18.99
C SER A 234 -8.65 -0.67 19.83
N LEU A 235 -9.54 0.19 19.35
CA LEU A 235 -10.82 0.47 20.03
C LEU A 235 -11.69 -0.78 20.13
N ALA A 236 -11.77 -1.59 19.08
CA ALA A 236 -12.52 -2.84 19.11
C ALA A 236 -11.91 -3.88 20.08
N ILE A 237 -10.58 -3.97 20.16
CA ILE A 237 -9.92 -4.86 21.12
C ILE A 237 -10.23 -4.43 22.56
N ILE A 238 -9.99 -3.16 22.90
CA ILE A 238 -10.18 -2.70 24.28
C ILE A 238 -11.63 -2.74 24.72
N SER A 239 -12.58 -2.66 23.79
CA SER A 239 -14.02 -2.70 24.12
C SER A 239 -14.48 -4.06 24.65
N ARG A 240 -13.69 -5.12 24.49
CA ARG A 240 -13.96 -6.45 25.07
C ARG A 240 -13.73 -6.48 26.58
N TYR A 241 -12.99 -5.51 27.10
CA TYR A 241 -12.63 -5.46 28.52
C TYR A 241 -13.56 -4.51 29.26
N ASP A 242 -14.20 -5.01 30.30
CA ASP A 242 -15.17 -4.28 31.08
C ASP A 242 -14.57 -2.99 31.65
N GLY A 243 -15.31 -1.88 31.52
CA GLY A 243 -14.88 -0.57 31.99
C GLY A 243 -13.94 0.21 31.05
N ALA A 244 -13.24 -0.44 30.09
CA ALA A 244 -12.26 0.26 29.25
C ALA A 244 -12.87 1.39 28.43
N ILE A 245 -14.05 1.18 27.82
CA ILE A 245 -14.75 2.23 27.07
C ILE A 245 -15.22 3.38 27.97
N VAL A 246 -15.62 3.06 29.19
CA VAL A 246 -16.02 4.09 30.19
C VAL A 246 -14.80 4.92 30.58
N ASN A 247 -13.68 4.26 30.88
CA ASN A 247 -12.41 4.94 31.19
C ASN A 247 -11.94 5.80 30.03
N LEU A 248 -12.05 5.32 28.78
CA LEU A 248 -11.68 6.08 27.58
C LEU A 248 -12.53 7.34 27.43
N LYS A 249 -13.85 7.24 27.64
CA LYS A 249 -14.77 8.41 27.58
C LYS A 249 -14.48 9.44 28.68
N ASN A 250 -14.07 8.97 29.84
CA ASN A 250 -13.74 9.82 30.98
C ASN A 250 -12.31 10.38 30.93
N ASN A 251 -11.51 9.96 29.92
CA ASN A 251 -10.17 10.48 29.74
C ASN A 251 -10.24 11.96 29.33
N PRO A 252 -9.65 12.88 30.12
CA PRO A 252 -9.76 14.34 29.89
C PRO A 252 -9.19 14.74 28.52
N PHE A 253 -8.13 14.09 28.06
CA PHE A 253 -7.57 14.33 26.74
C PHE A 253 -8.58 14.00 25.63
N ILE A 254 -9.26 12.85 25.72
CA ILE A 254 -10.29 12.44 24.73
C ILE A 254 -11.47 13.42 24.76
N ALA A 255 -11.90 13.83 25.94
CA ALA A 255 -12.97 14.81 26.10
C ALA A 255 -12.60 16.15 25.43
N GLN A 256 -11.40 16.67 25.69
CA GLN A 256 -10.88 17.89 25.07
C GLN A 256 -10.75 17.73 23.54
N LEU A 257 -10.17 16.62 23.06
CA LEU A 257 -10.01 16.34 21.62
C LEU A 257 -11.35 16.31 20.89
N LEU A 258 -12.38 15.72 21.51
CA LEU A 258 -13.75 15.74 20.99
C LEU A 258 -14.39 17.14 21.03
N ALA A 259 -14.01 18.00 21.98
CA ALA A 259 -14.48 19.36 22.05
C ALA A 259 -13.83 20.26 20.98
N ASP A 260 -12.53 20.12 20.76
CA ASP A 260 -11.75 21.04 19.94
C ASP A 260 -11.63 20.60 18.47
N ASN A 261 -11.63 19.29 18.20
CA ASN A 261 -11.40 18.76 16.86
C ASN A 261 -12.68 18.33 16.15
N THR A 262 -13.05 19.09 15.10
CA THR A 262 -14.28 18.85 14.33
C THR A 262 -14.22 17.53 13.54
N ALA A 263 -13.06 17.09 13.08
CA ALA A 263 -12.90 15.85 12.32
C ALA A 263 -13.08 14.63 13.25
N ILE A 264 -12.44 14.64 14.42
CA ILE A 264 -12.58 13.56 15.43
C ILE A 264 -14.02 13.51 15.96
N ARG A 265 -14.62 14.67 16.20
CA ARG A 265 -16.05 14.75 16.60
C ARG A 265 -16.99 14.19 15.53
N ARG A 266 -16.66 14.39 14.27
CA ARG A 266 -17.41 13.79 13.16
C ARG A 266 -17.32 12.27 13.17
N ILE A 267 -16.13 11.68 13.38
CA ILE A 267 -15.98 10.21 13.51
C ILE A 267 -16.87 9.69 14.63
N ALA A 268 -16.76 10.27 15.80
CA ALA A 268 -17.54 9.83 16.95
C ALA A 268 -19.05 9.89 16.68
N ARG A 269 -19.51 10.91 15.94
CA ARG A 269 -20.91 11.00 15.49
C ARG A 269 -21.26 9.91 14.48
N GLU A 270 -20.44 9.68 13.47
CA GLU A 270 -20.69 8.63 12.45
C GLU A 270 -20.75 7.24 13.08
N ILE A 271 -19.82 6.92 14.00
CA ILE A 271 -19.87 5.66 14.78
C ILE A 271 -21.16 5.58 15.62
N LYS A 272 -21.59 6.68 16.26
CA LYS A 272 -22.81 6.70 17.05
C LYS A 272 -24.07 6.48 16.21
N HIS A 273 -24.10 7.00 14.97
CA HIS A 273 -25.25 6.88 14.07
C HIS A 273 -25.32 5.54 13.34
N ASP A 274 -24.18 4.91 13.04
CA ASP A 274 -24.14 3.58 12.45
C ASP A 274 -24.31 2.52 13.54
N ARG A 275 -25.54 1.97 13.65
CA ARG A 275 -25.87 0.94 14.65
C ARG A 275 -24.99 -0.30 14.52
N ALA A 276 -24.72 -0.75 13.29
CA ALA A 276 -23.93 -1.95 13.05
C ALA A 276 -22.47 -1.73 13.49
N LEU A 277 -21.88 -0.60 13.07
CA LEU A 277 -20.51 -0.24 13.47
C LEU A 277 -20.39 -0.05 14.99
N ARG A 278 -21.38 0.59 15.62
CA ARG A 278 -21.41 0.78 17.08
C ARG A 278 -21.42 -0.58 17.79
N VAL A 279 -22.28 -1.52 17.36
CA VAL A 279 -22.33 -2.87 17.93
C VAL A 279 -21.00 -3.57 17.70
N ALA A 280 -20.44 -3.54 16.49
CA ALA A 280 -19.16 -4.15 16.19
C ALA A 280 -18.02 -3.61 17.08
N VAL A 281 -17.96 -2.29 17.28
CA VAL A 281 -16.96 -1.67 18.16
C VAL A 281 -17.21 -2.06 19.63
N THR A 282 -18.45 -2.05 20.12
CA THR A 282 -18.74 -2.39 21.54
C THR A 282 -18.64 -3.86 21.85
N SER A 283 -18.83 -4.76 20.88
CA SER A 283 -18.62 -6.21 21.04
C SER A 283 -17.18 -6.66 20.76
N GLY A 284 -16.32 -5.75 20.32
CA GLY A 284 -14.95 -6.08 19.91
C GLY A 284 -14.87 -6.95 18.67
N ASP A 285 -15.90 -6.94 17.82
CA ASP A 285 -15.94 -7.73 16.58
C ASP A 285 -15.22 -6.97 15.45
N LEU A 286 -13.92 -7.24 15.31
CA LEU A 286 -13.08 -6.68 14.25
C LEU A 286 -13.59 -7.04 12.84
N ARG A 287 -14.17 -8.24 12.66
CA ARG A 287 -14.70 -8.67 11.37
C ARG A 287 -15.90 -7.82 10.98
N ALA A 288 -16.84 -7.63 11.90
CA ALA A 288 -18.00 -6.77 11.67
C ALA A 288 -17.58 -5.30 11.45
N MET A 289 -16.55 -4.84 12.15
CA MET A 289 -15.97 -3.52 11.92
C MET A 289 -15.40 -3.39 10.50
N LEU A 290 -14.61 -4.36 10.02
CA LEU A 290 -14.07 -4.37 8.66
C LEU A 290 -15.16 -4.56 7.59
N ASP A 291 -16.33 -5.07 7.96
CA ASP A 291 -17.49 -5.21 7.07
C ASP A 291 -18.31 -3.91 6.95
N SER A 292 -18.03 -2.90 7.76
CA SER A 292 -18.75 -1.62 7.73
C SER A 292 -18.34 -0.75 6.54
N SER A 293 -19.34 -0.33 5.76
CA SER A 293 -19.15 0.68 4.71
C SER A 293 -18.76 2.06 5.28
N THR A 294 -19.15 2.35 6.52
CA THR A 294 -18.76 3.57 7.24
C THR A 294 -17.27 3.59 7.51
N VAL A 295 -16.68 2.48 7.95
CA VAL A 295 -15.20 2.37 8.12
C VAL A 295 -14.49 2.63 6.80
N ALA A 296 -14.94 2.00 5.72
CA ALA A 296 -14.36 2.23 4.40
C ALA A 296 -14.45 3.69 3.93
N ARG A 297 -15.56 4.38 4.25
CA ARG A 297 -15.73 5.80 3.96
C ARG A 297 -14.83 6.69 4.81
N LEU A 298 -14.67 6.37 6.10
CA LEU A 298 -13.76 7.08 6.99
C LEU A 298 -12.30 6.96 6.55
N MET A 299 -11.90 5.80 6.04
CA MET A 299 -10.57 5.60 5.46
C MET A 299 -10.31 6.45 4.20
N ASP A 300 -11.35 6.81 3.45
CA ASP A 300 -11.23 7.67 2.26
C ASP A 300 -11.10 9.16 2.62
N ASP A 301 -11.45 9.55 3.84
CA ASP A 301 -11.40 10.95 4.25
C ASP A 301 -9.97 11.35 4.60
N LEU A 302 -9.29 11.99 3.64
CA LEU A 302 -7.91 12.45 3.80
C LEU A 302 -7.73 13.48 4.95
N LYS A 303 -8.76 14.27 5.26
CA LYS A 303 -8.69 15.22 6.39
C LYS A 303 -8.68 14.45 7.68
N LEU A 304 -9.59 13.48 7.79
CA LEU A 304 -9.66 12.60 8.94
C LEU A 304 -8.34 11.82 9.15
N ALA A 305 -7.82 11.21 8.08
CA ALA A 305 -6.57 10.47 8.13
C ALA A 305 -5.41 11.34 8.65
N ARG A 306 -5.33 12.61 8.23
CA ARG A 306 -4.32 13.55 8.73
C ARG A 306 -4.52 13.90 10.19
N GLU A 307 -5.75 14.08 10.64
CA GLU A 307 -6.04 14.39 12.05
C GLU A 307 -5.76 13.18 12.94
N VAL A 308 -6.15 11.97 12.55
CA VAL A 308 -5.78 10.75 13.29
C VAL A 308 -4.26 10.60 13.35
N GLN A 309 -3.56 10.87 12.24
CA GLN A 309 -2.11 10.84 12.19
C GLN A 309 -1.47 11.88 13.14
N ARG A 310 -2.04 13.09 13.20
CA ARG A 310 -1.54 14.17 14.07
C ARG A 310 -1.65 13.83 15.53
N TYR A 311 -2.75 13.20 15.95
CA TYR A 311 -3.03 12.83 17.34
C TYR A 311 -2.85 11.33 17.61
N ARG A 312 -2.13 10.62 16.75
CA ARG A 312 -1.96 9.17 16.83
C ARG A 312 -1.42 8.73 18.19
N ASP A 313 -0.36 9.39 18.62
CA ASP A 313 0.38 8.98 19.81
C ASP A 313 -0.42 9.21 21.08
N GLU A 314 -1.12 10.33 21.12
CA GLU A 314 -2.01 10.67 22.20
C GLU A 314 -3.25 9.77 22.23
N LEU A 315 -3.88 9.54 21.09
CA LEU A 315 -5.02 8.62 20.97
C LEU A 315 -4.63 7.19 21.39
N PHE A 316 -3.49 6.72 20.92
CA PHE A 316 -2.96 5.42 21.31
C PHE A 316 -2.70 5.32 22.80
N SER A 317 -2.06 6.34 23.40
CA SER A 317 -1.80 6.39 24.83
C SER A 317 -3.10 6.42 25.65
N ALA A 318 -4.09 7.19 25.19
CA ALA A 318 -5.40 7.22 25.84
C ALA A 318 -6.09 5.84 25.79
N VAL A 319 -6.00 5.12 24.67
CA VAL A 319 -6.50 3.76 24.53
C VAL A 319 -5.80 2.82 25.52
N MET A 320 -4.47 2.89 25.61
CA MET A 320 -3.67 2.04 26.51
C MET A 320 -4.00 2.28 28.00
N VAL A 321 -4.12 3.55 28.41
CA VAL A 321 -4.41 3.91 29.80
C VAL A 321 -5.84 3.53 30.18
N SER A 322 -6.78 3.48 29.22
CA SER A 322 -8.17 3.15 29.48
C SER A 322 -8.42 1.68 29.85
N VAL A 323 -7.49 0.79 29.52
CA VAL A 323 -7.59 -0.65 29.88
C VAL A 323 -7.40 -0.80 31.39
N PRO A 324 -8.36 -1.44 32.12
CA PRO A 324 -8.20 -1.74 33.52
C PRO A 324 -6.96 -2.59 33.79
N PHE A 325 -6.34 -2.40 34.96
CA PHE A 325 -5.05 -3.01 35.27
C PHE A 325 -5.07 -4.54 35.15
N GLU A 326 -6.15 -5.17 35.55
CA GLU A 326 -6.37 -6.62 35.51
C GLU A 326 -6.33 -7.25 34.11
N TYR A 327 -6.68 -6.46 33.06
CA TYR A 327 -6.71 -6.94 31.67
C TYR A 327 -5.53 -6.45 30.82
N ARG A 328 -4.60 -5.69 31.40
CA ARG A 328 -3.53 -5.02 30.62
C ARG A 328 -2.61 -6.00 29.90
N GLU A 329 -2.29 -7.12 30.53
CA GLU A 329 -1.39 -8.09 29.93
C GLU A 329 -2.01 -8.72 28.68
N GLU A 330 -3.25 -9.16 28.78
CA GLU A 330 -4.00 -9.76 27.69
C GLU A 330 -4.25 -8.74 26.56
N ALA A 331 -4.75 -7.54 26.91
CA ALA A 331 -4.97 -6.47 25.96
C ALA A 331 -3.69 -6.05 25.22
N ASN A 332 -2.55 -5.99 25.93
CA ASN A 332 -1.26 -5.68 25.32
C ASN A 332 -0.81 -6.76 24.34
N ALA A 333 -1.07 -8.03 24.63
CA ALA A 333 -0.75 -9.13 23.72
C ALA A 333 -1.59 -9.04 22.43
N GLU A 334 -2.90 -8.77 22.55
CA GLU A 334 -3.77 -8.58 21.38
C GLU A 334 -3.42 -7.33 20.59
N LEU A 335 -3.16 -6.21 21.24
CA LEU A 335 -2.73 -4.97 20.60
C LEU A 335 -1.37 -5.14 19.91
N ALA A 336 -0.43 -5.86 20.51
CA ALA A 336 0.85 -6.18 19.88
C ALA A 336 0.66 -6.95 18.57
N LYS A 337 -0.22 -7.96 18.56
CA LYS A 337 -0.60 -8.68 17.33
C LYS A 337 -1.23 -7.73 16.31
N LEU A 338 -2.16 -6.88 16.73
CA LEU A 338 -2.79 -5.89 15.86
C LEU A 338 -1.75 -4.97 15.20
N HIS A 339 -0.77 -4.50 15.95
CA HIS A 339 0.29 -3.61 15.45
C HIS A 339 1.44 -4.34 14.75
N GLY A 340 1.41 -5.68 14.73
CA GLY A 340 2.45 -6.50 14.10
C GLY A 340 3.81 -6.37 14.79
N MET A 341 3.80 -6.23 16.12
CA MET A 341 5.00 -6.11 16.95
C MET A 341 5.12 -7.30 17.91
N PRO A 342 6.34 -7.77 18.26
CA PRO A 342 6.55 -8.64 19.39
C PRO A 342 6.05 -7.97 20.68
N VAL A 343 5.41 -8.72 21.57
CA VAL A 343 4.81 -8.18 22.82
C VAL A 343 5.82 -7.36 23.63
N LYS A 344 7.06 -7.81 23.75
CA LYS A 344 8.12 -7.07 24.48
C LYS A 344 8.41 -5.70 23.86
N GLU A 345 8.52 -5.63 22.54
CA GLU A 345 8.77 -4.37 21.82
C GLU A 345 7.56 -3.46 21.90
N PHE A 346 6.36 -4.03 21.81
CA PHE A 346 5.11 -3.30 21.97
C PHE A 346 4.99 -2.68 23.36
N LEU A 347 5.32 -3.40 24.41
CA LEU A 347 5.31 -2.88 25.80
C LEU A 347 6.28 -1.70 25.97
N VAL A 348 7.49 -1.79 25.40
CA VAL A 348 8.45 -0.67 25.41
C VAL A 348 7.90 0.52 24.61
N TYR A 349 7.30 0.26 23.47
CA TYR A 349 6.66 1.29 22.65
C TYR A 349 5.52 1.97 23.42
N ALA A 350 4.61 1.18 23.99
CA ALA A 350 3.46 1.66 24.75
C ALA A 350 3.88 2.47 26.00
N SER A 351 4.85 1.96 26.78
CA SER A 351 5.32 2.67 27.99
C SER A 351 5.93 4.03 27.68
N LYS A 352 6.73 4.14 26.61
CA LYS A 352 7.29 5.43 26.16
C LYS A 352 6.19 6.43 25.76
N ARG A 353 5.12 5.95 25.10
CA ARG A 353 4.02 6.80 24.67
C ARG A 353 3.16 7.28 25.84
N VAL A 354 2.86 6.39 26.79
CA VAL A 354 2.13 6.73 28.00
C VAL A 354 2.91 7.77 28.82
N ALA A 355 4.22 7.58 29.01
CA ALA A 355 5.06 8.54 29.70
C ALA A 355 5.07 9.92 29.00
N ALA A 356 5.18 9.95 27.68
CA ALA A 356 5.14 11.19 26.90
C ALA A 356 3.79 11.94 27.06
N LEU A 357 2.67 11.19 27.09
CA LEU A 357 1.34 11.79 27.32
C LEU A 357 1.22 12.37 28.74
N GLU A 358 1.70 11.65 29.75
CA GLU A 358 1.70 12.14 31.13
C GLU A 358 2.52 13.44 31.26
N ASP A 359 3.68 13.52 30.64
CA ASP A 359 4.51 14.70 30.64
C ASP A 359 3.84 15.87 29.91
N GLN A 360 3.14 15.63 28.83
CA GLN A 360 2.36 16.66 28.14
C GLN A 360 1.19 17.18 29.00
N ILE A 361 0.47 16.26 29.66
CA ILE A 361 -0.63 16.65 30.58
C ILE A 361 -0.09 17.49 31.72
N LYS A 362 1.03 17.08 32.33
CA LYS A 362 1.70 17.82 33.39
C LYS A 362 2.19 19.21 32.91
N ALA A 363 2.74 19.29 31.70
CA ALA A 363 3.19 20.56 31.13
C ALA A 363 2.02 21.52 30.87
N ARG A 364 0.91 21.03 30.33
CA ARG A 364 -0.31 21.85 30.14
C ARG A 364 -0.92 22.31 31.45
N ALA A 365 -1.03 21.41 32.44
CA ALA A 365 -1.51 21.78 33.76
C ALA A 365 -0.65 22.89 34.39
N ARG A 366 0.68 22.84 34.25
CA ARG A 366 1.57 23.91 34.71
C ARG A 366 1.34 25.23 33.98
N GLN A 367 1.05 25.22 32.68
CA GLN A 367 0.76 26.41 31.87
C GLN A 367 -0.61 27.05 32.28
N GLU A 368 -1.61 26.21 32.52
CA GLU A 368 -2.94 26.69 32.95
C GLU A 368 -2.94 27.25 34.39
N PHE A 369 -2.06 26.75 35.26
CA PHE A 369 -1.91 27.23 36.65
C PHE A 369 -0.83 28.31 36.82
N SER A 370 -0.06 28.66 35.81
CA SER A 370 0.80 29.84 35.80
C SER A 370 -0.08 31.08 35.55
N PHE A 371 -0.64 31.63 36.63
CA PHE A 371 -1.35 32.89 36.56
C PHE A 371 -0.42 33.98 36.00
N PRO A 372 -0.83 34.74 34.96
CA PRO A 372 -0.12 35.92 34.53
C PRO A 372 -0.41 37.04 35.61
N GLY A 373 0.36 37.08 36.65
CA GLY A 373 0.13 38.08 37.73
C GLY A 373 1.06 38.02 38.92
N GLN A 374 2.05 37.11 38.95
CA GLN A 374 2.99 37.02 40.08
C GLN A 374 4.34 37.75 39.89
N SER A 375 4.50 38.50 38.79
CA SER A 375 5.73 39.29 38.58
C SER A 375 5.71 40.72 39.14
N ASP A 376 4.59 41.21 39.73
CA ASP A 376 4.48 42.62 40.13
C ASP A 376 4.41 42.85 41.65
N PHE A 377 4.82 41.89 42.47
CA PHE A 377 4.90 42.11 43.94
C PHE A 377 6.33 41.89 44.47
N THR A 378 7.30 42.51 43.83
CA THR A 378 8.65 42.74 44.44
C THR A 378 9.12 44.11 44.01
N GLU A 379 8.55 45.16 44.62
CA GLU A 379 9.20 46.47 44.91
C GLU A 379 8.89 46.89 46.33
#